data_5d32b31e5c0a97580ce42c7e0b6e3f77
#
_entry.id   5d32b31e5c0a97580ce42c7e0b6e3f77
#
_cell.length_a   1.000
_cell.length_b   1.000
_cell.length_c   1.000
_cell.angle_alpha   90.00
_cell.angle_beta   90.00
_cell.angle_gamma   90.00
#
_symmetry.space_group_name_H-M   'P 1'
#
loop_
_entity.id
_entity.type
_entity.pdbx_description
1 polymer ?
#
loop_
_entity_poly.entity_id
_entity_poly.type
_entity_poly.pdbx_seq_one_letter_code
_entity_poly.pdbx_strand_id
1 'polypeptide(L)'
;MEVYLDNSATTRTFPEVAELMSKIMCEDYGNPSSMHNKGVHAERYVRYGRETLAKILKVNEKEIYFTSGGTESDNLALIGCAMANYRAGKHLITTKIEHPAILQTMHYLEDQGFEVTYLSVDDKGQISLQELQNAMRKDTILVSIMHTNNEIGAVEPIAEAGRLIKSTNPSTLFHVDAVQGFGKYRIYPKRMGIDLLSVSGHKIHGPKGVGFLYIGEKVKIHNIIYGGGQQKNLRSGTENVPGIAGMAKAAEMLYNH
;
A
#
# COMPACT_ATOMS: atom_id res chain seq x y z
N MET A 1 28.54 22.41 0.22
CA MET A 1 27.32 21.90 0.90
C MET A 1 26.60 21.04 -0.12
N GLU A 2 26.34 19.76 0.16
CA GLU A 2 25.53 18.89 -0.67
C GLU A 2 24.05 19.07 -0.30
N VAL A 3 23.17 19.27 -1.30
CA VAL A 3 21.72 19.41 -1.10
C VAL A 3 21.00 18.34 -1.94
N TYR A 4 20.26 17.45 -1.28
CA TYR A 4 19.48 16.41 -1.94
C TYR A 4 18.01 16.82 -2.02
N LEU A 5 17.48 17.02 -3.23
CA LEU A 5 16.12 17.48 -3.48
C LEU A 5 15.22 16.41 -4.12
N ASP A 6 15.75 15.23 -4.45
CA ASP A 6 14.99 14.14 -5.11
C ASP A 6 14.34 13.19 -4.13
N ASN A 7 13.57 13.73 -3.17
CA ASN A 7 12.87 12.92 -2.17
C ASN A 7 11.68 12.11 -2.75
N SER A 8 11.26 12.40 -3.97
CA SER A 8 10.28 11.58 -4.68
C SER A 8 10.86 10.25 -5.15
N ALA A 9 12.16 10.19 -5.48
CA ALA A 9 12.84 8.95 -5.84
C ALA A 9 13.13 8.08 -4.62
N THR A 10 13.68 8.65 -3.55
CA THR A 10 13.94 7.99 -2.26
C THR A 10 14.24 9.04 -1.20
N THR A 11 14.14 8.69 0.07
CA THR A 11 14.52 9.57 1.17
C THR A 11 15.71 9.02 1.95
N ARG A 12 16.48 9.90 2.60
CA ARG A 12 17.49 9.50 3.56
C ARG A 12 16.81 8.95 4.80
N THR A 13 17.23 7.76 5.23
CA THR A 13 16.74 7.16 6.49
C THR A 13 17.09 8.03 7.69
N PHE A 14 16.17 8.22 8.63
CA PHE A 14 16.44 8.92 9.87
C PHE A 14 17.49 8.18 10.71
N PRO A 15 18.40 8.89 11.40
CA PRO A 15 19.42 8.26 12.25
C PRO A 15 18.82 7.30 13.29
N GLU A 16 17.74 7.70 13.95
CA GLU A 16 17.05 6.92 14.98
C GLU A 16 16.44 5.63 14.41
N VAL A 17 16.04 5.65 13.14
CA VAL A 17 15.56 4.46 12.41
C VAL A 17 16.72 3.51 12.13
N ALA A 18 17.84 4.03 11.66
CA ALA A 18 19.03 3.22 11.36
C ALA A 18 19.60 2.57 12.63
N GLU A 19 19.63 3.30 13.74
CA GLU A 19 20.07 2.81 15.05
C GLU A 19 19.17 1.67 15.56
N LEU A 20 17.83 1.84 15.50
CA LEU A 20 16.89 0.80 15.87
C LEU A 20 17.07 -0.46 15.01
N MET A 21 17.25 -0.29 13.70
CA MET A 21 17.45 -1.42 12.79
C MET A 21 18.74 -2.17 13.09
N SER A 22 19.86 -1.44 13.34
CA SER A 22 21.15 -2.03 13.72
C SER A 22 21.03 -2.87 14.98
N LYS A 23 20.37 -2.33 16.02
CA LYS A 23 20.08 -3.06 17.25
C LYS A 23 19.31 -4.37 16.98
N ILE A 24 18.24 -4.31 16.21
CA ILE A 24 17.44 -5.51 15.90
C ILE A 24 18.26 -6.53 15.12
N MET A 25 19.07 -6.12 14.14
CA MET A 25 19.91 -7.02 13.37
C MET A 25 21.01 -7.71 14.18
N CYS A 26 21.60 -7.01 15.16
CA CYS A 26 22.76 -7.50 15.88
C CYS A 26 22.43 -8.14 17.24
N GLU A 27 21.40 -7.63 17.93
CA GLU A 27 21.07 -8.04 19.30
C GLU A 27 19.77 -8.84 19.37
N ASP A 28 18.68 -8.35 18.70
CA ASP A 28 17.33 -8.93 18.74
C ASP A 28 16.95 -9.70 17.47
N TYR A 29 17.94 -10.36 16.85
CA TYR A 29 17.92 -11.01 15.53
C TYR A 29 17.03 -12.25 15.39
N GLY A 30 16.11 -12.48 16.33
CA GLY A 30 15.27 -13.68 16.34
C GLY A 30 14.32 -13.77 15.13
N ASN A 31 13.89 -14.99 14.80
CA ASN A 31 12.81 -15.22 13.85
C ASN A 31 11.47 -15.15 14.59
N PRO A 32 10.50 -14.29 14.19
CA PRO A 32 9.20 -14.15 14.86
C PRO A 32 8.39 -15.45 14.97
N SER A 33 8.64 -16.40 14.05
CA SER A 33 7.96 -17.71 14.07
C SER A 33 8.54 -18.71 15.08
N SER A 34 9.66 -18.36 15.76
CA SER A 34 10.31 -19.25 16.73
C SER A 34 9.67 -19.11 18.11
N MET A 35 9.47 -20.25 18.78
CA MET A 35 8.78 -20.30 20.10
C MET A 35 9.68 -19.98 21.30
N HIS A 36 10.97 -19.73 21.09
CA HIS A 36 11.91 -19.35 22.15
C HIS A 36 11.98 -17.82 22.34
N ASN A 37 12.61 -17.36 23.44
CA ASN A 37 12.65 -15.93 23.84
C ASN A 37 13.11 -14.98 22.71
N LYS A 38 14.09 -15.34 21.89
CA LYS A 38 14.54 -14.49 20.78
C LYS A 38 13.44 -14.31 19.74
N GLY A 39 12.64 -15.36 19.46
CA GLY A 39 11.48 -15.25 18.55
C GLY A 39 10.40 -14.35 19.11
N VAL A 40 10.10 -14.48 20.40
CA VAL A 40 9.11 -13.60 21.09
C VAL A 40 9.55 -12.13 21.05
N HIS A 41 10.85 -11.85 21.20
CA HIS A 41 11.35 -10.48 21.11
C HIS A 41 11.20 -9.94 19.66
N ALA A 42 11.54 -10.73 18.65
CA ALA A 42 11.36 -10.34 17.26
C ALA A 42 9.89 -10.11 16.91
N GLU A 43 8.97 -10.95 17.40
CA GLU A 43 7.52 -10.79 17.18
C GLU A 43 7.00 -9.47 17.77
N ARG A 44 7.53 -9.01 18.91
CA ARG A 44 7.15 -7.72 19.50
C ARG A 44 7.43 -6.54 18.57
N TYR A 45 8.54 -6.56 17.81
CA TYR A 45 8.83 -5.53 16.83
C TYR A 45 7.86 -5.56 15.63
N VAL A 46 7.47 -6.74 15.18
CA VAL A 46 6.47 -6.89 14.11
C VAL A 46 5.11 -6.35 14.59
N ARG A 47 4.72 -6.70 15.82
CA ARG A 47 3.50 -6.20 16.43
C ARG A 47 3.52 -4.68 16.63
N TYR A 48 4.61 -4.12 17.18
CA TYR A 48 4.81 -2.68 17.29
C TYR A 48 4.61 -1.98 15.95
N GLY A 49 5.21 -2.53 14.87
CA GLY A 49 5.04 -2.00 13.53
C GLY A 49 3.58 -1.98 13.09
N ARG A 50 2.88 -3.06 13.32
CA ARG A 50 1.46 -3.23 12.95
C ARG A 50 0.54 -2.29 13.71
N GLU A 51 0.68 -2.24 15.04
CA GLU A 51 -0.09 -1.36 15.92
C GLU A 51 0.14 0.12 15.60
N THR A 52 1.39 0.53 15.37
CA THR A 52 1.76 1.92 15.02
C THR A 52 1.10 2.36 13.71
N LEU A 53 1.23 1.57 12.64
CA LEU A 53 0.66 1.91 11.35
C LEU A 53 -0.87 1.89 11.38
N ALA A 54 -1.47 0.92 12.08
CA ALA A 54 -2.91 0.86 12.27
C ALA A 54 -3.46 2.08 13.01
N LYS A 55 -2.77 2.54 14.06
CA LYS A 55 -3.12 3.76 14.82
C LYS A 55 -3.07 5.01 13.92
N ILE A 56 -2.04 5.15 13.10
CA ILE A 56 -1.88 6.28 12.16
C ILE A 56 -3.05 6.32 11.17
N LEU A 57 -3.39 5.18 10.56
CA LEU A 57 -4.47 5.05 9.58
C LEU A 57 -5.88 4.99 10.20
N LYS A 58 -5.98 4.86 11.53
CA LYS A 58 -7.24 4.62 12.29
C LYS A 58 -8.00 3.39 11.79
N VAL A 59 -7.27 2.28 11.66
CA VAL A 59 -7.77 0.98 11.22
C VAL A 59 -7.44 -0.10 12.26
N ASN A 60 -7.92 -1.35 12.05
CA ASN A 60 -7.55 -2.47 12.89
C ASN A 60 -6.13 -2.96 12.51
N GLU A 61 -5.32 -3.35 13.49
CA GLU A 61 -4.00 -3.93 13.27
C GLU A 61 -4.01 -5.18 12.35
N LYS A 62 -5.12 -5.93 12.38
CA LYS A 62 -5.32 -7.11 11.53
C LYS A 62 -5.46 -6.79 10.04
N GLU A 63 -5.69 -5.51 9.71
CA GLU A 63 -5.83 -5.01 8.34
C GLU A 63 -4.48 -4.56 7.75
N ILE A 64 -3.37 -4.64 8.49
CA ILE A 64 -2.02 -4.29 8.03
C ILE A 64 -1.22 -5.56 7.66
N TYR A 65 -0.68 -5.60 6.45
CA TYR A 65 0.14 -6.70 5.92
C TYR A 65 1.47 -6.16 5.42
N PHE A 66 2.58 -6.69 5.91
CA PHE A 66 3.92 -6.25 5.51
C PHE A 66 4.35 -6.88 4.18
N THR A 67 4.99 -6.08 3.35
CA THR A 67 5.52 -6.41 2.03
C THR A 67 6.96 -5.94 1.90
N SER A 68 7.58 -6.18 0.75
CA SER A 68 8.94 -5.69 0.46
C SER A 68 8.96 -4.23 -0.05
N GLY A 69 7.80 -3.61 -0.29
CA GLY A 69 7.71 -2.23 -0.78
C GLY A 69 6.42 -1.95 -1.55
N GLY A 70 6.32 -0.77 -2.15
CA GLY A 70 5.16 -0.33 -2.92
C GLY A 70 4.83 -1.28 -4.07
N THR A 71 5.81 -1.64 -4.88
CA THR A 71 5.61 -2.54 -6.03
C THR A 71 4.99 -3.87 -5.65
N GLU A 72 5.46 -4.52 -4.57
CA GLU A 72 4.84 -5.76 -4.10
C GLU A 72 3.43 -5.50 -3.57
N SER A 73 3.21 -4.41 -2.83
CA SER A 73 1.89 -4.04 -2.32
C SER A 73 0.88 -3.83 -3.44
N ASP A 74 1.27 -3.09 -4.49
CA ASP A 74 0.43 -2.81 -5.66
C ASP A 74 0.09 -4.10 -6.42
N ASN A 75 1.09 -4.93 -6.70
CA ASN A 75 0.88 -6.22 -7.38
C ASN A 75 -0.04 -7.13 -6.58
N LEU A 76 0.18 -7.26 -5.26
CA LEU A 76 -0.66 -8.06 -4.39
C LEU A 76 -2.10 -7.53 -4.36
N ALA A 77 -2.28 -6.20 -4.26
CA ALA A 77 -3.60 -5.58 -4.28
C ALA A 77 -4.33 -5.84 -5.60
N LEU A 78 -3.70 -5.53 -6.73
CA LEU A 78 -4.35 -5.60 -8.04
C LEU A 78 -4.56 -7.05 -8.50
N ILE A 79 -3.50 -7.86 -8.57
CA ILE A 79 -3.59 -9.25 -9.02
C ILE A 79 -4.43 -10.06 -8.04
N GLY A 80 -4.13 -9.94 -6.74
CA GLY A 80 -4.83 -10.69 -5.70
C GLY A 80 -6.33 -10.42 -5.69
N CYS A 81 -6.75 -9.15 -5.82
CA CYS A 81 -8.16 -8.78 -5.85
C CYS A 81 -8.83 -9.15 -7.18
N ALA A 82 -8.19 -8.92 -8.33
CA ALA A 82 -8.72 -9.29 -9.62
C ALA A 82 -9.02 -10.78 -9.68
N MET A 83 -8.05 -11.61 -9.30
CA MET A 83 -8.20 -13.07 -9.30
C MET A 83 -9.21 -13.58 -8.27
N ALA A 84 -9.36 -12.93 -7.12
CA ALA A 84 -10.34 -13.33 -6.11
C ALA A 84 -11.78 -12.95 -6.50
N ASN A 85 -11.97 -11.95 -7.36
CA ASN A 85 -13.27 -11.37 -7.70
C ASN A 85 -13.68 -11.58 -9.17
N TYR A 86 -12.93 -12.34 -9.98
CA TYR A 86 -13.14 -12.51 -11.43
C TYR A 86 -14.55 -13.00 -11.81
N ARG A 87 -15.27 -13.69 -10.88
CA ARG A 87 -16.65 -14.14 -11.10
C ARG A 87 -17.68 -13.03 -10.93
N ALA A 88 -17.33 -11.96 -10.22
CA ALA A 88 -18.21 -10.80 -10.05
C ALA A 88 -18.11 -9.81 -11.22
N GLY A 89 -16.99 -9.83 -11.94
CA GLY A 89 -16.75 -8.99 -13.09
C GLY A 89 -15.30 -9.07 -13.55
N LYS A 90 -15.02 -8.45 -14.69
CA LYS A 90 -13.68 -8.40 -15.27
C LYS A 90 -13.23 -6.99 -15.64
N HIS A 91 -13.97 -5.98 -15.25
CA HIS A 91 -13.64 -4.60 -15.54
C HIS A 91 -12.87 -3.95 -14.38
N LEU A 92 -11.75 -3.29 -14.72
CA LEU A 92 -10.86 -2.56 -13.86
C LEU A 92 -10.75 -1.11 -14.33
N ILE A 93 -10.53 -0.18 -13.42
CA ILE A 93 -10.30 1.23 -13.76
C ILE A 93 -9.00 1.69 -13.10
N THR A 94 -8.18 2.42 -13.84
CA THR A 94 -6.99 3.10 -13.32
C THR A 94 -6.76 4.44 -14.03
N THR A 95 -5.67 5.14 -13.73
CA THR A 95 -5.32 6.40 -14.40
C THR A 95 -4.13 6.22 -15.35
N LYS A 96 -3.98 7.12 -16.32
CA LYS A 96 -2.84 7.11 -17.26
C LYS A 96 -1.53 7.56 -16.61
N ILE A 97 -1.58 8.16 -15.43
CA ILE A 97 -0.41 8.76 -14.74
C ILE A 97 0.10 7.92 -13.58
N GLU A 98 -0.40 6.70 -13.42
CA GLU A 98 0.04 5.80 -12.36
C GLU A 98 1.53 5.44 -12.47
N HIS A 99 2.09 5.04 -11.33
CA HIS A 99 3.43 4.47 -11.30
C HIS A 99 3.50 3.17 -12.15
N PRO A 100 4.66 2.85 -12.77
CA PRO A 100 4.81 1.60 -13.54
C PRO A 100 4.41 0.33 -12.80
N ALA A 101 4.50 0.27 -11.46
CA ALA A 101 4.02 -0.86 -10.65
C ALA A 101 2.51 -1.11 -10.82
N ILE A 102 1.72 -0.07 -11.08
CA ILE A 102 0.28 -0.17 -11.39
C ILE A 102 0.09 -0.45 -12.88
N LEU A 103 0.67 0.39 -13.76
CA LEU A 103 0.43 0.29 -15.21
C LEU A 103 0.85 -1.08 -15.77
N GLN A 104 2.03 -1.58 -15.40
CA GLN A 104 2.50 -2.89 -15.87
C GLN A 104 1.65 -4.03 -15.31
N THR A 105 1.16 -3.89 -14.07
CA THR A 105 0.25 -4.88 -13.49
C THR A 105 -1.12 -4.85 -14.16
N MET A 106 -1.63 -3.67 -14.55
CA MET A 106 -2.87 -3.57 -15.32
C MET A 106 -2.73 -4.20 -16.71
N HIS A 107 -1.62 -3.96 -17.43
CA HIS A 107 -1.34 -4.63 -18.71
C HIS A 107 -1.25 -6.16 -18.56
N TYR A 108 -0.60 -6.64 -17.51
CA TYR A 108 -0.61 -8.08 -17.21
C TYR A 108 -2.04 -8.62 -17.03
N LEU A 109 -2.90 -7.89 -16.32
CA LEU A 109 -4.30 -8.30 -16.11
C LEU A 109 -5.11 -8.25 -17.41
N GLU A 110 -4.84 -7.31 -18.35
CA GLU A 110 -5.42 -7.33 -19.70
C GLU A 110 -5.06 -8.63 -20.44
N ASP A 111 -3.78 -9.06 -20.37
CA ASP A 111 -3.33 -10.34 -20.93
C ASP A 111 -4.01 -11.56 -20.27
N GLN A 112 -4.47 -11.42 -19.03
CA GLN A 112 -5.27 -12.44 -18.33
C GLN A 112 -6.78 -12.35 -18.64
N GLY A 113 -7.20 -11.47 -19.55
CA GLY A 113 -8.57 -11.33 -20.04
C GLY A 113 -9.46 -10.46 -19.17
N PHE A 114 -8.88 -9.52 -18.42
CA PHE A 114 -9.59 -8.40 -17.80
C PHE A 114 -9.66 -7.23 -18.78
N GLU A 115 -10.67 -6.37 -18.61
CA GLU A 115 -10.80 -5.11 -19.36
C GLU A 115 -10.38 -3.96 -18.47
N VAL A 116 -9.48 -3.09 -18.94
CA VAL A 116 -8.99 -1.94 -18.18
C VAL A 116 -9.38 -0.63 -18.82
N THR A 117 -10.02 0.26 -18.07
CA THR A 117 -10.25 1.65 -18.47
C THR A 117 -9.20 2.54 -17.82
N TYR A 118 -8.46 3.30 -18.63
CA TYR A 118 -7.44 4.25 -18.22
C TYR A 118 -8.01 5.68 -18.26
N LEU A 119 -8.33 6.25 -17.10
CA LEU A 119 -8.81 7.62 -16.99
C LEU A 119 -7.76 8.62 -17.44
N SER A 120 -8.21 9.64 -18.15
CA SER A 120 -7.37 10.79 -18.48
C SER A 120 -7.25 11.75 -17.29
N VAL A 121 -6.27 12.63 -17.36
CA VAL A 121 -6.08 13.71 -16.39
C VAL A 121 -6.09 15.06 -17.11
N ASP A 122 -6.39 16.12 -16.39
CA ASP A 122 -6.32 17.47 -16.88
C ASP A 122 -4.86 18.00 -16.97
N ASP A 123 -4.69 19.26 -17.31
CA ASP A 123 -3.40 19.96 -17.42
C ASP A 123 -2.66 20.11 -16.08
N LYS A 124 -3.35 19.85 -14.95
CA LYS A 124 -2.78 19.83 -13.59
C LYS A 124 -2.49 18.40 -13.11
N GLY A 125 -2.81 17.41 -13.93
CA GLY A 125 -2.61 16.01 -13.60
C GLY A 125 -3.71 15.42 -12.71
N GLN A 126 -4.91 16.02 -12.64
CA GLN A 126 -6.02 15.53 -11.83
C GLN A 126 -7.07 14.80 -12.66
N ILE A 127 -7.64 13.71 -12.13
CA ILE A 127 -8.75 12.98 -12.76
C ILE A 127 -10.04 13.79 -12.74
N SER A 128 -10.90 13.52 -13.74
CA SER A 128 -12.29 13.98 -13.73
C SER A 128 -13.18 12.96 -12.99
N LEU A 129 -13.85 13.41 -11.92
CA LEU A 129 -14.84 12.56 -11.22
C LEU A 129 -16.02 12.20 -12.13
N GLN A 130 -16.38 13.06 -13.10
CA GLN A 130 -17.40 12.75 -14.08
C GLN A 130 -16.95 11.64 -15.04
N GLU A 131 -15.68 11.66 -15.50
CA GLU A 131 -15.11 10.58 -16.31
C GLU A 131 -15.09 9.27 -15.53
N LEU A 132 -14.66 9.29 -14.27
CA LEU A 132 -14.69 8.13 -13.37
C LEU A 132 -16.13 7.58 -13.26
N GLN A 133 -17.13 8.45 -13.04
CA GLN A 133 -18.51 8.02 -12.93
C GLN A 133 -19.02 7.36 -14.21
N ASN A 134 -18.69 7.93 -15.35
CA ASN A 134 -19.07 7.39 -16.67
C ASN A 134 -18.37 6.06 -17.00
N ALA A 135 -17.15 5.86 -16.50
CA ALA A 135 -16.39 4.64 -16.68
C ALA A 135 -16.86 3.48 -15.77
N MET A 136 -17.55 3.79 -14.66
CA MET A 136 -18.05 2.76 -13.74
C MET A 136 -19.12 1.90 -14.41
N ARG A 137 -18.95 0.58 -14.34
CA ARG A 137 -19.87 -0.45 -14.88
C ARG A 137 -20.37 -1.35 -13.76
N LYS A 138 -21.43 -2.12 -14.02
CA LYS A 138 -21.94 -3.12 -13.07
C LYS A 138 -20.91 -4.23 -12.77
N ASP A 139 -20.06 -4.55 -13.73
CA ASP A 139 -18.99 -5.54 -13.63
C ASP A 139 -17.62 -4.93 -13.29
N THR A 140 -17.56 -3.64 -12.89
CA THR A 140 -16.34 -3.03 -12.36
C THR A 140 -16.06 -3.59 -10.97
N ILE A 141 -14.95 -4.33 -10.83
CA ILE A 141 -14.57 -4.97 -9.56
C ILE A 141 -13.52 -4.20 -8.77
N LEU A 142 -12.71 -3.39 -9.45
CA LEU A 142 -11.60 -2.66 -8.82
C LEU A 142 -11.36 -1.33 -9.54
N VAL A 143 -11.16 -0.28 -8.74
CA VAL A 143 -10.62 1.01 -9.18
C VAL A 143 -9.32 1.24 -8.44
N SER A 144 -8.26 1.64 -9.16
CA SER A 144 -6.95 1.97 -8.58
C SER A 144 -6.54 3.37 -9.00
N ILE A 145 -6.32 4.26 -8.04
CA ILE A 145 -5.93 5.66 -8.26
C ILE A 145 -4.83 6.02 -7.28
N MET A 146 -3.70 6.55 -7.77
CA MET A 146 -2.64 7.02 -6.90
C MET A 146 -3.08 8.25 -6.08
N HIS A 147 -2.58 8.36 -4.84
CA HIS A 147 -2.89 9.52 -3.99
C HIS A 147 -2.17 10.79 -4.49
N THR A 148 -0.90 10.66 -4.79
CA THR A 148 -0.04 11.77 -5.22
C THR A 148 0.90 11.26 -6.30
N ASN A 149 0.97 11.96 -7.42
CA ASN A 149 1.85 11.60 -8.52
C ASN A 149 3.32 11.86 -8.16
N ASN A 150 4.18 10.90 -8.48
CA ASN A 150 5.61 10.93 -8.15
C ASN A 150 6.43 11.89 -9.03
N GLU A 151 5.95 12.25 -10.24
CA GLU A 151 6.66 13.08 -11.21
C GLU A 151 6.29 14.57 -11.06
N ILE A 152 4.99 14.85 -11.06
CA ILE A 152 4.47 16.23 -11.10
C ILE A 152 3.86 16.70 -9.77
N GLY A 153 3.72 15.81 -8.78
CA GLY A 153 3.17 16.14 -7.46
C GLY A 153 1.67 16.41 -7.44
N ALA A 154 0.93 16.13 -8.50
CA ALA A 154 -0.53 16.23 -8.52
C ALA A 154 -1.13 15.37 -7.40
N VAL A 155 -2.12 15.92 -6.69
CA VAL A 155 -2.84 15.22 -5.61
C VAL A 155 -4.24 14.91 -6.09
N GLU A 156 -4.59 13.62 -6.13
CA GLU A 156 -5.88 13.17 -6.63
C GLU A 156 -7.00 13.35 -5.58
N PRO A 157 -8.24 13.58 -6.01
CA PRO A 157 -9.40 13.78 -5.12
C PRO A 157 -9.90 12.43 -4.55
N ILE A 158 -9.04 11.74 -3.78
CA ILE A 158 -9.27 10.35 -3.30
C ILE A 158 -10.54 10.21 -2.47
N ALA A 159 -10.83 11.16 -1.58
CA ALA A 159 -12.01 11.07 -0.72
C ALA A 159 -13.30 11.21 -1.53
N GLU A 160 -13.31 12.09 -2.56
CA GLU A 160 -14.41 12.29 -3.49
C GLU A 160 -14.59 11.05 -4.38
N ALA A 161 -13.49 10.53 -4.96
CA ALA A 161 -13.49 9.33 -5.76
C ALA A 161 -14.02 8.12 -4.98
N GLY A 162 -13.57 7.94 -3.72
CA GLY A 162 -14.07 6.86 -2.87
C GLY A 162 -15.57 6.96 -2.59
N ARG A 163 -16.08 8.16 -2.28
CA ARG A 163 -17.54 8.36 -2.12
C ARG A 163 -18.30 8.05 -3.41
N LEU A 164 -17.79 8.49 -4.55
CA LEU A 164 -18.41 8.23 -5.86
C LEU A 164 -18.46 6.74 -6.16
N ILE A 165 -17.34 6.04 -6.03
CA ILE A 165 -17.23 4.60 -6.27
C ILE A 165 -18.24 3.85 -5.39
N LYS A 166 -18.24 4.13 -4.09
CA LYS A 166 -19.10 3.41 -3.14
C LYS A 166 -20.59 3.76 -3.29
N SER A 167 -20.93 4.93 -3.77
CA SER A 167 -22.31 5.29 -4.07
C SER A 167 -22.80 4.69 -5.40
N THR A 168 -21.92 4.50 -6.38
CA THR A 168 -22.25 3.93 -7.70
C THR A 168 -22.34 2.42 -7.65
N ASN A 169 -21.33 1.76 -7.09
CA ASN A 169 -21.29 0.31 -6.89
C ASN A 169 -20.53 -0.02 -5.59
N PRO A 170 -21.23 -0.27 -4.49
CA PRO A 170 -20.62 -0.55 -3.18
C PRO A 170 -19.69 -1.77 -3.16
N SER A 171 -19.85 -2.70 -4.10
CA SER A 171 -19.03 -3.92 -4.18
C SER A 171 -17.70 -3.71 -4.90
N THR A 172 -17.56 -2.62 -5.68
CA THR A 172 -16.29 -2.27 -6.32
C THR A 172 -15.24 -1.93 -5.27
N LEU A 173 -14.10 -2.59 -5.33
CA LEU A 173 -12.97 -2.31 -4.46
C LEU A 173 -12.26 -1.02 -4.90
N PHE A 174 -11.81 -0.24 -3.93
CA PHE A 174 -11.01 0.96 -4.17
C PHE A 174 -9.61 0.79 -3.60
N HIS A 175 -8.62 0.70 -4.47
CA HIS A 175 -7.19 0.69 -4.17
C HIS A 175 -6.60 2.07 -4.34
N VAL A 176 -5.71 2.46 -3.42
CA VAL A 176 -4.95 3.71 -3.49
C VAL A 176 -3.46 3.41 -3.35
N ASP A 177 -2.67 3.73 -4.38
CA ASP A 177 -1.22 3.83 -4.23
C ASP A 177 -0.90 5.12 -3.46
N ALA A 178 -0.58 4.98 -2.18
CA ALA A 178 -0.23 6.07 -1.28
C ALA A 178 1.27 6.20 -1.03
N VAL A 179 2.10 5.59 -1.86
CA VAL A 179 3.57 5.59 -1.71
C VAL A 179 4.11 7.02 -1.60
N GLN A 180 3.59 7.98 -2.36
CA GLN A 180 3.98 9.38 -2.26
C GLN A 180 3.15 10.19 -1.25
N GLY A 181 1.93 9.76 -0.93
CA GLY A 181 1.01 10.47 -0.03
C GLY A 181 1.22 10.17 1.45
N PHE A 182 1.52 8.92 1.80
CA PHE A 182 1.72 8.51 3.19
C PHE A 182 2.96 9.20 3.80
N GLY A 183 2.84 9.65 5.03
CA GLY A 183 3.87 10.45 5.71
C GLY A 183 3.79 11.96 5.44
N LYS A 184 3.04 12.38 4.42
CA LYS A 184 2.84 13.80 4.03
C LYS A 184 1.40 14.26 4.25
N TYR A 185 0.44 13.36 4.05
CA TYR A 185 -0.99 13.61 4.23
C TYR A 185 -1.58 12.67 5.27
N ARG A 186 -2.65 13.12 5.94
CA ARG A 186 -3.42 12.24 6.83
C ARG A 186 -4.45 11.47 6.00
N ILE A 187 -4.23 10.18 5.85
CA ILE A 187 -5.08 9.28 5.08
C ILE A 187 -5.83 8.38 6.06
N TYR A 188 -7.16 8.38 5.96
CA TYR A 188 -8.04 7.56 6.80
C TYR A 188 -8.87 6.64 5.91
N PRO A 189 -8.39 5.42 5.59
CA PRO A 189 -8.99 4.55 4.58
C PRO A 189 -10.50 4.35 4.75
N LYS A 190 -10.95 4.01 5.94
CA LYS A 190 -12.39 3.79 6.20
C LYS A 190 -13.27 5.02 5.98
N ARG A 191 -12.74 6.23 6.23
CA ARG A 191 -13.47 7.48 6.00
C ARG A 191 -13.47 7.91 4.53
N MET A 192 -12.46 7.50 3.78
CA MET A 192 -12.27 7.83 2.37
C MET A 192 -12.80 6.74 1.43
N GLY A 193 -13.41 5.67 1.97
CA GLY A 193 -13.94 4.56 1.16
C GLY A 193 -12.86 3.70 0.51
N ILE A 194 -11.65 3.73 1.02
CA ILE A 194 -10.49 2.95 0.52
C ILE A 194 -10.54 1.55 1.11
N ASP A 195 -10.46 0.54 0.26
CA ASP A 195 -10.42 -0.87 0.65
C ASP A 195 -8.98 -1.41 0.73
N LEU A 196 -8.07 -0.87 -0.11
CA LEU A 196 -6.65 -1.26 -0.14
C LEU A 196 -5.77 -0.01 -0.25
N LEU A 197 -4.64 0.01 0.47
CA LEU A 197 -3.71 1.14 0.45
C LEU A 197 -2.27 0.63 0.45
N SER A 198 -1.50 0.98 -0.59
CA SER A 198 -0.09 0.61 -0.73
C SER A 198 0.84 1.69 -0.21
N VAL A 199 1.87 1.29 0.55
CA VAL A 199 2.89 2.19 1.11
C VAL A 199 4.28 1.58 1.00
N SER A 200 5.31 2.42 0.87
CA SER A 200 6.73 2.04 0.83
C SER A 200 7.54 2.80 1.88
N GLY A 201 8.37 2.08 2.64
CA GLY A 201 9.14 2.66 3.74
C GLY A 201 10.17 3.70 3.32
N HIS A 202 10.82 3.51 2.17
CA HIS A 202 11.89 4.41 1.73
C HIS A 202 11.43 5.80 1.25
N LYS A 203 10.13 6.02 1.13
CA LYS A 203 9.55 7.34 0.77
C LYS A 203 9.22 8.20 2.00
N ILE A 204 9.35 7.61 3.20
CA ILE A 204 9.01 8.22 4.49
C ILE A 204 10.18 8.22 5.46
N HIS A 205 11.41 8.33 4.97
CA HIS A 205 12.63 8.28 5.79
C HIS A 205 12.85 6.96 6.54
N GLY A 206 12.17 5.90 6.12
CA GLY A 206 12.38 4.53 6.53
C GLY A 206 13.34 3.78 5.59
N PRO A 207 13.58 2.49 5.83
CA PRO A 207 14.46 1.69 5.00
C PRO A 207 13.84 1.30 3.66
N LYS A 208 14.70 0.97 2.68
CA LYS A 208 14.34 0.24 1.46
C LYS A 208 14.01 -1.22 1.79
N GLY A 209 13.33 -1.91 0.89
CA GLY A 209 13.04 -3.34 1.03
C GLY A 209 11.96 -3.65 2.06
N VAL A 210 11.10 -2.70 2.40
CA VAL A 210 9.94 -2.86 3.25
C VAL A 210 8.82 -1.90 2.83
N GLY A 211 7.60 -2.37 2.93
CA GLY A 211 6.37 -1.63 2.73
C GLY A 211 5.23 -2.31 3.49
N PHE A 212 4.03 -1.82 3.28
CA PHE A 212 2.83 -2.50 3.76
C PHE A 212 1.65 -2.28 2.81
N LEU A 213 0.72 -3.21 2.85
CA LEU A 213 -0.59 -3.11 2.25
C LEU A 213 -1.64 -3.09 3.37
N TYR A 214 -2.45 -2.03 3.43
CA TYR A 214 -3.71 -2.05 4.18
C TYR A 214 -4.74 -2.82 3.36
N ILE A 215 -5.46 -3.73 4.01
CA ILE A 215 -6.53 -4.52 3.40
C ILE A 215 -7.74 -4.45 4.33
N GLY A 216 -8.83 -3.85 3.86
CA GLY A 216 -10.08 -3.77 4.61
C GLY A 216 -10.66 -5.15 4.92
N GLU A 217 -11.33 -5.29 6.05
CA GLU A 217 -11.79 -6.57 6.62
C GLU A 217 -12.63 -7.43 5.65
N LYS A 218 -13.40 -6.79 4.75
CA LYS A 218 -14.31 -7.48 3.81
C LYS A 218 -13.70 -7.77 2.44
N VAL A 219 -12.45 -7.38 2.23
CA VAL A 219 -11.77 -7.54 0.94
C VAL A 219 -11.43 -9.01 0.71
N LYS A 220 -11.88 -9.53 -0.44
CA LYS A 220 -11.45 -10.84 -0.93
C LYS A 220 -10.19 -10.66 -1.77
N ILE A 221 -9.14 -11.35 -1.38
CA ILE A 221 -7.84 -11.25 -2.03
C ILE A 221 -7.14 -12.61 -2.03
N HIS A 222 -6.51 -12.98 -3.13
CA HIS A 222 -5.65 -14.14 -3.24
C HIS A 222 -4.19 -13.76 -2.96
N ASN A 223 -3.44 -14.67 -2.36
CA ASN A 223 -1.99 -14.53 -2.25
C ASN A 223 -1.34 -14.70 -3.62
N ILE A 224 -0.20 -14.00 -3.82
CA ILE A 224 0.64 -14.12 -5.02
C ILE A 224 2.04 -14.65 -4.69
N ILE A 225 2.38 -14.72 -3.39
CA ILE A 225 3.66 -15.27 -2.89
C ILE A 225 3.33 -16.42 -1.95
N TYR A 226 3.68 -17.62 -2.36
CA TYR A 226 3.40 -18.86 -1.65
C TYR A 226 4.59 -19.32 -0.80
N GLY A 227 4.34 -19.99 0.32
CA GLY A 227 5.39 -20.52 1.20
C GLY A 227 4.91 -20.81 2.62
N GLY A 228 5.68 -20.41 3.62
CA GLY A 228 5.52 -20.78 5.04
C GLY A 228 4.36 -20.15 5.82
N GLY A 229 3.45 -19.45 5.15
CA GLY A 229 2.20 -18.96 5.77
C GLY A 229 2.32 -17.68 6.60
N GLN A 230 3.44 -16.94 6.50
CA GLN A 230 3.58 -15.66 7.18
C GLN A 230 2.52 -14.66 6.70
N GLN A 231 2.34 -13.55 7.41
CA GLN A 231 1.30 -12.56 7.13
C GLN A 231 -0.08 -13.22 6.90
N LYS A 232 -0.45 -14.18 7.75
CA LYS A 232 -1.75 -14.91 7.72
C LYS A 232 -2.00 -15.63 6.40
N ASN A 233 -0.98 -16.29 5.84
CA ASN A 233 -0.98 -16.98 4.55
C ASN A 233 -1.15 -16.08 3.33
N LEU A 234 -1.18 -14.76 3.48
CA LEU A 234 -1.33 -13.86 2.35
C LEU A 234 0.00 -13.51 1.69
N ARG A 235 1.08 -13.38 2.49
CA ARG A 235 2.42 -13.06 2.00
C ARG A 235 3.45 -13.89 2.73
N SER A 236 3.90 -14.95 2.10
CA SER A 236 4.88 -15.87 2.67
C SER A 236 6.30 -15.32 2.59
N GLY A 237 7.18 -15.81 3.47
CA GLY A 237 8.59 -15.40 3.60
C GLY A 237 8.88 -14.83 4.98
N THR A 238 10.08 -15.11 5.49
CA THR A 238 10.53 -14.59 6.79
C THR A 238 10.36 -13.08 6.85
N GLU A 239 9.78 -12.58 7.92
CA GLU A 239 9.48 -11.16 8.10
C GLU A 239 10.76 -10.34 8.26
N ASN A 240 10.85 -9.23 7.53
CA ASN A 240 11.94 -8.26 7.64
C ASN A 240 11.76 -7.43 8.93
N VAL A 241 12.03 -8.06 10.09
CA VAL A 241 11.80 -7.46 11.42
C VAL A 241 12.44 -6.09 11.56
N PRO A 242 13.74 -5.89 11.23
CA PRO A 242 14.36 -4.57 11.34
C PRO A 242 13.73 -3.55 10.38
N GLY A 243 13.39 -3.97 9.16
CA GLY A 243 12.72 -3.09 8.19
C GLY A 243 11.33 -2.66 8.64
N ILE A 244 10.54 -3.60 9.17
CA ILE A 244 9.19 -3.34 9.70
C ILE A 244 9.24 -2.34 10.86
N ALA A 245 10.09 -2.58 11.85
CA ALA A 245 10.26 -1.70 12.98
C ALA A 245 10.79 -0.31 12.56
N GLY A 246 11.75 -0.28 11.65
CA GLY A 246 12.32 0.95 11.11
C GLY A 246 11.29 1.78 10.34
N MET A 247 10.48 1.16 9.48
CA MET A 247 9.40 1.84 8.77
C MET A 247 8.35 2.41 9.73
N ALA A 248 7.95 1.64 10.74
CA ALA A 248 6.99 2.10 11.75
C ALA A 248 7.54 3.27 12.57
N LYS A 249 8.82 3.22 12.96
CA LYS A 249 9.50 4.32 13.66
C LYS A 249 9.54 5.59 12.81
N ALA A 250 9.87 5.48 11.53
CA ALA A 250 9.85 6.60 10.61
C ALA A 250 8.45 7.21 10.48
N ALA A 251 7.42 6.37 10.32
CA ALA A 251 6.03 6.82 10.28
C ALA A 251 5.61 7.52 11.58
N GLU A 252 5.95 6.95 12.74
CA GLU A 252 5.68 7.56 14.05
C GLU A 252 6.29 8.95 14.16
N MET A 253 7.56 9.13 13.75
CA MET A 253 8.23 10.42 13.76
C MET A 253 7.56 11.46 12.88
N LEU A 254 7.05 11.07 11.70
CA LEU A 254 6.38 11.99 10.78
C LEU A 254 4.97 12.40 11.22
N TYR A 255 4.26 11.52 11.92
CA TYR A 255 2.86 11.79 12.30
C TYR A 255 2.67 12.33 13.73
N ASN A 256 3.72 12.32 14.56
CA ASN A 256 3.70 12.89 15.93
C ASN A 256 4.10 14.38 15.99
N HIS A 257 4.39 15.01 14.85
CA HIS A 257 4.71 16.45 14.74
C HIS A 257 3.54 17.28 14.25
#